data_cdf52acddfb59bdbdbed10bbff29938c
#
_entry.id   cdf52acddfb59bdbdbed10bbff29938c
#
_cell.length_a   1.000
_cell.length_b   1.000
_cell.length_c   1.000
_cell.angle_alpha   90.00
_cell.angle_beta   90.00
_cell.angle_gamma   90.00
#
_symmetry.space_group_name_H-M   'P 1'
#
loop_
_entity.id
_entity.type
_entity.pdbx_description
1 polymer ?
#
loop_
_entity_poly.entity_id
_entity_poly.type
_entity_poly.pdbx_seq_one_letter_code
_entity_poly.pdbx_strand_id
1 'polypeptide(L)'
;MIILTGGAGMIGSMIAWHLNTILNETKFVIFDDFINQEQEKNIGKRNFIDLFNKNDLPKFIKNNNKITAVIHMGAISSTTESNFNKLLISNIRYSQMLWSWCSENKV
;
A
#
# COMPACT_ATOMS: atom_id res chain seq x y z
N MET A 1 4.10 8.16 -10.55
CA MET A 1 3.81 8.05 -9.12
C MET A 1 3.63 6.57 -8.76
N ILE A 2 4.24 6.13 -7.69
CA ILE A 2 4.15 4.75 -7.20
C ILE A 2 3.07 4.67 -6.11
N ILE A 3 2.32 3.58 -6.08
CA ILE A 3 1.44 3.22 -4.97
C ILE A 3 2.14 2.14 -4.12
N LEU A 4 2.22 2.36 -2.81
CA LEU A 4 2.70 1.38 -1.85
C LEU A 4 1.57 1.04 -0.86
N THR A 5 1.01 -0.15 -0.95
CA THR A 5 0.01 -0.62 0.03
C THR A 5 0.70 -1.32 1.20
N GLY A 6 0.18 -1.15 2.40
CA GLY A 6 0.79 -1.71 3.61
C GLY A 6 2.12 -1.03 3.97
N GLY A 7 2.29 0.22 3.56
CA GLY A 7 3.56 0.94 3.70
C GLY A 7 3.95 1.30 5.14
N ALA A 8 2.99 1.27 6.07
CA ALA A 8 3.25 1.52 7.49
C ALA A 8 3.64 0.25 8.27
N GLY A 9 3.49 -0.93 7.68
CA GLY A 9 3.94 -2.19 8.27
C GLY A 9 5.46 -2.33 8.26
N MET A 10 5.96 -3.40 8.89
CA MET A 10 7.40 -3.65 9.00
C MET A 10 8.08 -3.75 7.63
N ILE A 11 7.58 -4.58 6.73
CA ILE A 11 8.17 -4.76 5.40
C ILE A 11 7.91 -3.53 4.52
N GLY A 12 6.69 -3.03 4.50
CA GLY A 12 6.32 -1.86 3.69
C GLY A 12 7.13 -0.61 4.04
N SER A 13 7.39 -0.36 5.31
CA SER A 13 8.21 0.77 5.75
C SER A 13 9.69 0.63 5.36
N MET A 14 10.20 -0.59 5.27
CA MET A 14 11.55 -0.85 4.73
C MET A 14 11.61 -0.63 3.22
N ILE A 15 10.55 -0.94 2.50
CA ILE A 15 10.44 -0.61 1.08
C ILE A 15 10.41 0.91 0.90
N ALA A 16 9.64 1.64 1.71
CA ALA A 16 9.62 3.10 1.68
C ALA A 16 11.00 3.69 1.98
N TRP A 17 11.75 3.11 2.93
CA TRP A 17 13.14 3.48 3.20
C TRP A 17 14.02 3.27 1.96
N HIS A 18 13.91 2.12 1.31
CA HIS A 18 14.69 1.80 0.10
C HIS A 18 14.38 2.78 -1.04
N LEU A 19 13.10 3.08 -1.27
CA LEU A 19 12.68 4.08 -2.26
C LEU A 19 13.35 5.42 -1.98
N ASN A 20 13.31 5.90 -0.74
CA ASN A 20 13.90 7.18 -0.37
C ASN A 20 15.44 7.19 -0.44
N THR A 21 16.09 6.17 0.13
CA THR A 21 17.53 6.19 0.43
C THR A 21 18.36 5.68 -0.74
N ILE A 22 17.90 4.64 -1.41
CA ILE A 22 18.65 4.00 -2.48
C ILE A 22 18.26 4.53 -3.85
N LEU A 23 16.95 4.71 -4.08
CA LEU A 23 16.43 5.13 -5.38
C LEU A 23 16.19 6.64 -5.47
N ASN A 24 16.33 7.37 -4.36
CA ASN A 24 15.97 8.80 -4.26
C ASN A 24 14.56 9.11 -4.75
N GLU A 25 13.64 8.15 -4.57
CA GLU A 25 12.25 8.27 -5.01
C GLU A 25 11.38 8.75 -3.85
N THR A 26 10.68 9.85 -4.06
CA THR A 26 9.73 10.44 -3.09
C THR A 26 8.32 10.56 -3.66
N LYS A 27 8.14 10.29 -4.96
CA LYS A 27 6.85 10.40 -5.64
C LYS A 27 6.04 9.12 -5.51
N PHE A 28 5.76 8.75 -4.27
CA PHE A 28 4.87 7.64 -3.96
C PHE A 28 3.85 8.02 -2.89
N VAL A 29 2.73 7.32 -2.89
CA VAL A 29 1.67 7.42 -1.88
C VAL A 29 1.55 6.10 -1.14
N ILE A 30 1.22 6.17 0.14
CA ILE A 30 1.01 5.00 0.98
C ILE A 30 -0.49 4.79 1.19
N PHE A 31 -0.94 3.55 1.05
CA PHE A 31 -2.28 3.10 1.43
C PHE A 31 -2.15 2.06 2.53
N ASP A 32 -2.74 2.33 3.68
CA ASP A 32 -2.72 1.41 4.80
C ASP A 32 -4.04 1.46 5.57
N ASP A 33 -4.17 0.59 6.55
CA ASP A 33 -5.30 0.57 7.46
C ASP A 33 -5.13 1.61 8.58
N PHE A 34 -5.82 1.47 9.69
CA PHE A 34 -5.66 2.36 10.83
C PHE A 34 -4.22 2.31 11.35
N ILE A 35 -3.58 3.49 11.37
CA ILE A 35 -2.19 3.63 11.79
C ILE A 35 -2.12 3.73 13.31
N ASN A 36 -1.42 2.80 13.95
CA ASN A 36 -1.11 2.84 15.38
C ASN A 36 0.24 3.55 15.63
N GLN A 37 0.62 3.70 16.92
CA GLN A 37 1.86 4.40 17.29
C GLN A 37 3.12 3.74 16.72
N GLU A 38 3.16 2.41 16.64
CA GLU A 38 4.29 1.68 16.06
C GLU A 38 4.40 1.96 14.56
N GLN A 39 3.30 1.90 13.85
CA GLN A 39 3.23 2.21 12.41
C GLN A 39 3.58 3.67 12.13
N GLU A 40 3.16 4.62 12.98
CA GLU A 40 3.58 6.02 12.87
C GLU A 40 5.09 6.17 12.97
N LYS A 41 5.74 5.45 13.88
CA LYS A 41 7.21 5.42 14.00
C LYS A 41 7.87 4.84 12.75
N ASN A 42 7.28 3.81 12.17
CA ASN A 42 7.81 3.16 10.96
C ASN A 42 7.88 4.11 9.78
N ILE A 43 6.93 5.00 9.62
CA ILE A 43 6.85 5.93 8.48
C ILE A 43 7.26 7.37 8.80
N GLY A 44 7.47 7.72 10.08
CA GLY A 44 7.72 9.08 10.52
C GLY A 44 8.97 9.75 9.95
N LYS A 45 9.96 8.96 9.51
CA LYS A 45 11.18 9.44 8.86
C LYS A 45 11.19 9.17 7.34
N ARG A 46 10.06 8.80 6.76
CA ARG A 46 9.92 8.56 5.32
C ARG A 46 9.42 9.80 4.62
N ASN A 47 9.89 9.99 3.41
CA ASN A 47 9.48 11.10 2.55
C ASN A 47 8.61 10.56 1.42
N PHE A 48 7.32 10.87 1.47
CA PHE A 48 6.29 10.42 0.52
C PHE A 48 5.23 11.50 0.35
N ILE A 49 4.39 11.39 -0.67
CA ILE A 49 3.40 12.43 -1.00
C ILE A 49 2.30 12.50 0.05
N ASP A 50 1.65 11.37 0.34
CA ASP A 50 0.51 11.33 1.27
C ASP A 50 0.23 9.90 1.77
N LEU A 51 -0.54 9.81 2.85
CA LEU A 51 -1.00 8.57 3.47
C LEU A 51 -2.52 8.53 3.44
N PHE A 52 -3.06 7.49 2.84
CA PHE A 52 -4.49 7.28 2.67
C PHE A 52 -4.95 5.99 3.37
N ASN A 53 -6.23 5.94 3.72
CA ASN A 53 -6.84 4.69 4.14
C ASN A 53 -6.94 3.73 2.93
N LYS A 54 -6.69 2.45 3.18
CA LYS A 54 -6.73 1.42 2.11
C LYS A 54 -8.07 1.37 1.36
N ASN A 55 -9.17 1.73 2.03
CA ASN A 55 -10.50 1.73 1.42
C ASN A 55 -10.69 2.82 0.37
N ASP A 56 -9.84 3.84 0.36
CA ASP A 56 -9.88 4.93 -0.63
C ASP A 56 -9.17 4.57 -1.94
N LEU A 57 -8.41 3.48 -1.96
CA LEU A 57 -7.62 3.08 -3.13
C LEU A 57 -8.44 2.89 -4.41
N PRO A 58 -9.61 2.21 -4.40
CA PRO A 58 -10.40 2.04 -5.62
C PRO A 58 -10.83 3.37 -6.26
N LYS A 59 -11.17 4.36 -5.45
CA LYS A 59 -11.50 5.70 -5.92
C LYS A 59 -10.28 6.46 -6.41
N PHE A 60 -9.17 6.31 -5.71
CA PHE A 60 -7.91 6.97 -6.05
C PHE A 60 -7.39 6.54 -7.43
N ILE A 61 -7.33 5.22 -7.69
CA ILE A 61 -6.82 4.69 -8.95
C ILE A 61 -7.71 5.05 -10.16
N LYS A 62 -9.02 5.20 -9.96
CA LYS A 62 -9.93 5.64 -11.01
C LYS A 62 -9.70 7.09 -11.44
N ASN A 63 -9.22 7.92 -10.53
CA ASN A 63 -9.04 9.36 -10.74
C ASN A 63 -7.60 9.76 -11.05
N ASN A 64 -6.66 8.81 -11.09
CA ASN A 64 -5.24 9.07 -11.31
C ASN A 64 -4.70 8.23 -12.46
N ASN A 65 -4.27 8.91 -13.52
CA ASN A 65 -3.67 8.29 -14.71
C ASN A 65 -2.13 8.35 -14.73
N LYS A 66 -1.52 8.85 -13.66
CA LYS A 66 -0.06 9.02 -13.54
C LYS A 66 0.61 7.96 -12.69
N ILE A 67 -0.09 6.86 -12.41
CA ILE A 67 0.46 5.75 -11.64
C ILE A 67 1.33 4.91 -12.56
N THR A 68 2.57 4.68 -12.15
CA THR A 68 3.59 3.96 -12.92
C THR A 68 3.93 2.59 -12.36
N ALA A 69 3.65 2.36 -11.08
CA ALA A 69 3.86 1.07 -10.42
C ALA A 69 3.00 0.93 -9.17
N VAL A 70 2.69 -0.30 -8.81
CA VAL A 70 2.04 -0.67 -7.55
C VAL A 70 2.90 -1.69 -6.83
N ILE A 71 3.29 -1.38 -5.61
CA ILE A 71 3.95 -2.30 -4.69
C ILE A 71 2.93 -2.70 -3.63
N HIS A 72 2.48 -3.94 -3.70
CA HIS A 72 1.37 -4.42 -2.87
C HIS A 72 1.85 -5.28 -1.70
N MET A 73 1.92 -4.67 -0.52
CA MET A 73 2.31 -5.33 0.74
C MET A 73 1.17 -5.35 1.76
N GLY A 74 0.03 -4.78 1.43
CA GLY A 74 -1.12 -4.65 2.32
C GLY A 74 -1.98 -5.91 2.37
N ALA A 75 -1.64 -6.83 3.27
CA ALA A 75 -2.41 -8.03 3.53
C ALA A 75 -2.45 -8.33 5.04
N ILE A 76 -3.42 -9.11 5.48
CA ILE A 76 -3.45 -9.66 6.85
C ILE A 76 -2.44 -10.80 6.89
N SER A 77 -1.35 -10.60 7.64
CA SER A 77 -0.26 -11.58 7.80
C SER A 77 -0.30 -12.33 9.14
N SER A 78 -1.25 -11.99 10.03
CA SER A 78 -1.39 -12.68 11.32
C SER A 78 -1.84 -14.12 11.12
N THR A 79 -1.09 -15.07 11.68
CA THR A 79 -1.42 -16.50 11.66
C THR A 79 -2.58 -16.86 12.59
N THR A 80 -3.00 -15.93 13.46
CA THR A 80 -4.10 -16.11 14.42
C THR A 80 -5.45 -15.56 13.90
N GLU A 81 -5.48 -14.91 12.74
CA GLU A 81 -6.73 -14.41 12.15
C GLU A 81 -7.57 -15.58 11.63
N SER A 82 -8.75 -15.77 12.20
CA SER A 82 -9.69 -16.85 11.85
C SER A 82 -10.94 -16.36 11.12
N ASN A 83 -11.14 -15.05 10.97
CA ASN A 83 -12.27 -14.50 10.23
C ASN A 83 -12.08 -14.65 8.73
N PHE A 84 -12.70 -15.66 8.14
CA PHE A 84 -12.58 -15.97 6.71
C PHE A 84 -13.01 -14.80 5.80
N ASN A 85 -14.12 -14.14 6.11
CA ASN A 85 -14.59 -13.00 5.29
C ASN A 85 -13.60 -11.85 5.29
N LYS A 86 -12.98 -11.57 6.44
CA LYS A 86 -11.96 -10.55 6.56
C LYS A 86 -10.70 -10.89 5.74
N LEU A 87 -10.25 -12.14 5.80
CA LEU A 87 -9.15 -12.65 4.99
C LEU A 87 -9.47 -12.63 3.50
N LEU A 88 -10.68 -13.04 3.12
CA LEU A 88 -11.14 -13.03 1.74
C LEU A 88 -11.12 -11.62 1.14
N ILE A 89 -11.64 -10.64 1.87
CA ILE A 89 -11.71 -9.25 1.40
C ILE A 89 -10.30 -8.65 1.33
N SER A 90 -9.50 -8.78 2.39
CA SER A 90 -8.20 -8.10 2.49
C SER A 90 -7.11 -8.77 1.67
N ASN A 91 -7.07 -10.11 1.61
CA ASN A 91 -5.95 -10.82 0.99
C ASN A 91 -6.25 -11.33 -0.41
N ILE A 92 -7.52 -11.51 -0.77
CA ILE A 92 -7.89 -12.06 -2.08
C ILE A 92 -8.53 -10.98 -2.94
N ARG A 93 -9.71 -10.48 -2.56
CA ARG A 93 -10.47 -9.54 -3.39
C ARG A 93 -9.74 -8.22 -3.63
N TYR A 94 -9.09 -7.72 -2.62
CA TYR A 94 -8.30 -6.48 -2.73
C TYR A 94 -7.12 -6.65 -3.70
N SER A 95 -6.39 -7.76 -3.57
CA SER A 95 -5.28 -8.10 -4.48
C SER A 95 -5.77 -8.35 -5.92
N GLN A 96 -6.89 -9.03 -6.10
CA GLN A 96 -7.50 -9.24 -7.41
C GLN A 96 -7.92 -7.92 -8.07
N MET A 97 -8.51 -7.02 -7.31
CA MET A 97 -8.90 -5.70 -7.81
C MET A 97 -7.68 -4.92 -8.30
N LEU A 98 -6.60 -4.90 -7.51
CA LEU A 98 -5.35 -4.25 -7.89
C LEU A 98 -4.73 -4.88 -9.13
N TRP A 99 -4.67 -6.20 -9.17
CA TRP A 99 -4.10 -6.93 -10.32
C TRP A 99 -4.87 -6.63 -11.60
N SER A 100 -6.20 -6.70 -11.56
CA SER A 100 -7.05 -6.40 -12.71
C SER A 100 -6.83 -4.97 -13.21
N TRP A 101 -6.83 -4.01 -12.28
CA TRP A 101 -6.61 -2.61 -12.63
C TRP A 101 -5.22 -2.38 -13.25
N CYS A 102 -4.17 -2.94 -12.65
CA CYS A 102 -2.80 -2.84 -13.17
C CYS A 102 -2.70 -3.44 -14.58
N SER A 103 -3.28 -4.62 -14.79
CA SER A 103 -3.30 -5.29 -16.08
C SER A 103 -3.99 -4.47 -17.17
N GLU A 104 -5.16 -3.91 -16.87
CA GLU A 104 -5.93 -3.07 -17.79
C GLU A 104 -5.23 -1.75 -18.14
N ASN A 105 -4.46 -1.20 -17.20
CA ASN A 105 -3.79 0.09 -17.34
C ASN A 105 -2.29 -0.02 -17.68
N LYS A 106 -1.79 -1.23 -17.86
CA LYS A 106 -0.37 -1.51 -18.18
C LYS A 106 0.61 -0.97 -17.14
N VAL A 107 0.22 -1.12 -15.87
CA VAL A 107 1.02 -0.72 -14.70
C VAL A 107 1.76 -1.92 -14.14
#